data_0a17a1454f5adbe4bb93ce30730de9df
#
_entry.id   0a17a1454f5adbe4bb93ce30730de9df
#
_cell.length_a   1.000
_cell.length_b   1.000
_cell.length_c   1.000
_cell.angle_alpha   90.00
_cell.angle_beta   90.00
_cell.angle_gamma   90.00
#
_symmetry.space_group_name_H-M   'P 1'
#
loop_
_entity.id
_entity.type
_entity.pdbx_description
1 polymer ?
#
loop_
_entity_poly.entity_id
_entity_poly.type
_entity_poly.pdbx_seq_one_letter_code
_entity_poly.pdbx_strand_id
1 'polypeptide(L)'
;MNGILLVNKPQGITSFKLVEKVRRMLGSEKAGHTGTLDPLASGLMMLTIGKATKILPYIVSHTKEYEAVLKLGYSTDTQDITGMVTAEKDVVPFDKTQVEAVLKEFLGKSQQLPPM
;
A
#
# COMPACT_ATOMS: atom_id res chain seq x y z
N MET A 1 24.92 12.06 3.26
CA MET A 1 24.75 10.58 3.27
C MET A 1 24.09 10.14 1.96
N ASN A 2 24.51 8.99 1.40
CA ASN A 2 23.94 8.42 0.17
C ASN A 2 23.75 6.92 0.38
N GLY A 3 22.63 6.37 -0.03
CA GLY A 3 22.37 4.93 0.09
C GLY A 3 20.90 4.56 -0.01
N ILE A 4 20.65 3.27 0.24
CA ILE A 4 19.31 2.70 0.32
C ILE A 4 19.03 2.36 1.78
N LEU A 5 17.82 2.64 2.24
CA LEU A 5 17.35 2.33 3.57
C LEU A 5 16.03 1.55 3.46
N LEU A 6 15.95 0.42 4.16
CA LEU A 6 14.71 -0.33 4.33
C LEU A 6 14.03 0.09 5.63
N VAL A 7 12.77 0.49 5.53
CA VAL A 7 12.01 1.00 6.67
C VAL A 7 10.66 0.29 6.73
N ASN A 8 10.28 -0.18 7.91
CA ASN A 8 8.92 -0.62 8.16
C ASN A 8 8.04 0.61 8.42
N LYS A 9 7.18 0.98 7.45
CA LYS A 9 6.25 2.10 7.62
C LYS A 9 5.19 1.72 8.64
N PRO A 10 5.00 2.51 9.70
CA PRO A 10 3.89 2.30 10.63
C PRO A 10 2.57 2.73 9.99
N GLN A 11 1.46 2.25 10.54
CA GLN A 11 0.12 2.75 10.23
C GLN A 11 -0.04 4.21 10.67
N GLY A 12 -0.98 4.92 10.05
CA GLY A 12 -1.37 6.28 10.43
C GLY A 12 -0.55 7.41 9.80
N ILE A 13 0.50 7.09 9.02
CA ILE A 13 1.26 8.11 8.29
C ILE A 13 1.34 7.80 6.79
N THR A 14 1.38 8.85 5.99
CA THR A 14 1.59 8.70 4.53
C THR A 14 3.04 8.30 4.23
N SER A 15 3.25 7.65 3.08
CA SER A 15 4.59 7.34 2.58
C SER A 15 5.44 8.62 2.44
N PHE A 16 4.85 9.71 2.00
CA PHE A 16 5.53 11.00 1.90
C PHE A 16 6.01 11.53 3.27
N LYS A 17 5.15 11.51 4.30
CA LYS A 17 5.54 11.93 5.66
C LYS A 17 6.67 11.08 6.23
N LEU A 18 6.68 9.76 5.93
CA LEU A 18 7.79 8.89 6.33
C LEU A 18 9.10 9.31 5.67
N VAL A 19 9.09 9.52 4.35
CA VAL A 19 10.29 9.96 3.60
C VAL A 19 10.82 11.28 4.16
N GLU A 20 9.92 12.26 4.39
CA GLU A 20 10.28 13.56 4.97
C GLU A 20 10.92 13.42 6.36
N LYS A 21 10.33 12.58 7.22
CA LYS A 21 10.87 12.32 8.55
C LYS A 21 12.29 11.74 8.49
N VAL A 22 12.47 10.70 7.67
CA VAL A 22 13.79 10.06 7.50
C VAL A 22 14.80 11.04 6.89
N ARG A 23 14.41 11.79 5.86
CA ARG A 23 15.25 12.80 5.22
C ARG A 23 15.78 13.81 6.24
N ARG A 24 14.91 14.34 7.11
CA ARG A 24 15.29 15.30 8.16
C ARG A 24 16.21 14.67 9.21
N MET A 25 15.89 13.45 9.67
CA MET A 25 16.71 12.74 10.66
C MET A 25 18.14 12.49 10.18
N LEU A 26 18.31 12.26 8.88
CA LEU A 26 19.61 11.99 8.26
C LEU A 26 20.32 13.26 7.74
N GLY A 27 19.72 14.43 7.89
CA GLY A 27 20.26 15.68 7.36
C GLY A 27 20.47 15.65 5.84
N SER A 28 19.67 14.88 5.10
CA SER A 28 19.83 14.72 3.66
C SER A 28 18.99 15.77 2.90
N GLU A 29 19.55 16.31 1.81
CA GLU A 29 18.81 17.21 0.93
C GLU A 29 17.73 16.50 0.11
N LYS A 30 17.97 15.21 -0.23
CA LYS A 30 17.10 14.44 -1.11
C LYS A 30 16.82 13.06 -0.52
N ALA A 31 15.57 12.64 -0.65
CA ALA A 31 15.13 11.28 -0.38
C ALA A 31 13.97 10.93 -1.32
N GLY A 32 13.78 9.65 -1.60
CA GLY A 32 12.67 9.13 -2.39
C GLY A 32 12.32 7.71 -1.95
N HIS A 33 11.25 7.14 -2.52
CA HIS A 33 10.81 5.78 -2.25
C HIS A 33 10.45 5.04 -3.53
N THR A 34 10.47 3.70 -3.50
CA THR A 34 10.20 2.85 -4.66
C THR A 34 8.73 2.46 -4.82
N GLY A 35 7.86 2.83 -3.89
CA GLY A 35 6.44 2.51 -3.93
C GLY A 35 5.70 3.17 -2.78
N THR A 36 4.42 3.46 -3.01
CA THR A 36 3.53 4.07 -2.02
C THR A 36 2.78 2.98 -1.27
N LEU A 37 2.67 3.15 0.04
CA LEU A 37 1.72 2.46 0.91
C LEU A 37 0.69 3.45 1.43
N ASP A 38 -0.56 3.02 1.49
CA ASP A 38 -1.64 3.82 2.05
C ASP A 38 -1.38 4.16 3.53
N PRO A 39 -1.98 5.23 4.05
CA PRO A 39 -1.80 5.61 5.46
C PRO A 39 -2.17 4.49 6.44
N LEU A 40 -3.25 3.75 6.14
CA LEU A 40 -3.72 2.63 6.97
C LEU A 40 -2.82 1.38 6.88
N ALA A 41 -2.03 1.24 5.82
CA ALA A 41 -1.15 0.09 5.64
C ALA A 41 0.17 0.27 6.39
N SER A 42 0.70 -0.81 6.93
CA SER A 42 2.09 -0.91 7.41
C SER A 42 2.89 -1.83 6.47
N GLY A 43 4.20 -1.73 6.50
CA GLY A 43 5.03 -2.65 5.74
C GLY A 43 6.33 -2.05 5.24
N LEU A 44 7.07 -2.89 4.52
CA LEU A 44 8.39 -2.56 4.03
C LEU A 44 8.34 -1.48 2.94
N MET A 45 9.08 -0.41 3.18
CA MET A 45 9.37 0.62 2.18
C MET A 45 10.88 0.72 1.96
N MET A 46 11.27 0.74 0.70
CA MET A 46 12.65 1.03 0.31
C MET A 46 12.78 2.52 0.03
N LEU A 47 13.64 3.18 0.79
CA LEU A 47 13.96 4.60 0.62
C LEU A 47 15.35 4.76 0.01
N THR A 48 15.50 5.76 -0.84
CA THR A 48 16.78 6.17 -1.39
C THR A 48 17.16 7.54 -0.83
N ILE A 49 18.41 7.70 -0.44
CA ILE A 49 18.92 8.90 0.25
C ILE A 49 20.03 9.55 -0.58
N GLY A 50 19.96 10.87 -0.71
CA GLY A 50 20.97 11.67 -1.39
C GLY A 50 21.12 11.31 -2.87
N LYS A 51 22.33 11.06 -3.33
CA LYS A 51 22.61 10.72 -4.74
C LYS A 51 21.97 9.40 -5.19
N ALA A 52 21.65 8.50 -4.25
CA ALA A 52 20.97 7.24 -4.57
C ALA A 52 19.53 7.44 -5.10
N THR A 53 18.93 8.62 -4.98
CA THR A 53 17.64 8.91 -5.62
C THR A 53 17.69 8.77 -7.16
N LYS A 54 18.87 8.87 -7.76
CA LYS A 54 19.04 8.73 -9.21
C LYS A 54 18.84 7.28 -9.70
N ILE A 55 18.97 6.29 -8.82
CA ILE A 55 18.79 4.88 -9.20
C ILE A 55 17.34 4.40 -9.05
N LEU A 56 16.44 5.23 -8.50
CA LEU A 56 15.02 4.86 -8.31
C LEU A 56 14.38 4.24 -9.56
N PRO A 57 14.52 4.80 -10.77
CA PRO A 57 13.91 4.23 -11.97
C PRO A 57 14.37 2.80 -12.30
N TYR A 58 15.53 2.40 -11.80
CA TYR A 58 16.16 1.11 -12.10
C TYR A 58 15.91 0.03 -11.05
N ILE A 59 15.45 0.42 -9.85
CA ILE A 59 15.29 -0.49 -8.71
C ILE A 59 13.82 -0.68 -8.29
N VAL A 60 12.87 -0.10 -9.03
CA VAL A 60 11.44 -0.32 -8.75
C VAL A 60 11.10 -1.78 -9.02
N SER A 61 10.72 -2.52 -7.98
CA SER A 61 10.22 -3.88 -8.11
C SER A 61 8.79 -3.85 -8.69
N HIS A 62 8.55 -4.67 -9.71
CA HIS A 62 7.21 -4.85 -10.28
C HIS A 62 6.37 -5.85 -9.49
N THR A 63 7.00 -6.72 -8.69
CA THR A 63 6.32 -7.70 -7.84
C THR A 63 6.17 -7.14 -6.43
N LYS A 64 4.96 -7.20 -5.90
CA LYS A 64 4.62 -6.78 -4.54
C LYS A 64 3.76 -7.85 -3.90
N GLU A 65 3.92 -8.03 -2.60
CA GLU A 65 3.12 -8.95 -1.78
C GLU A 65 2.41 -8.17 -0.69
N TYR A 66 1.12 -8.44 -0.53
CA TYR A 66 0.28 -7.79 0.48
C TYR A 66 -0.50 -8.85 1.25
N GLU A 67 -0.61 -8.67 2.56
CA GLU A 67 -1.57 -9.35 3.40
C GLU A 67 -2.71 -8.36 3.71
N ALA A 68 -3.94 -8.77 3.43
CA ALA A 68 -5.11 -7.93 3.63
C ALA A 68 -6.21 -8.69 4.38
N VAL A 69 -6.91 -7.98 5.28
CA VAL A 69 -8.11 -8.46 5.95
C VAL A 69 -9.32 -7.78 5.31
N LEU A 70 -10.17 -8.58 4.69
CA LEU A 70 -11.43 -8.13 4.09
C LEU A 70 -12.57 -8.34 5.08
N LYS A 71 -13.32 -7.29 5.41
CA LYS A 71 -14.56 -7.38 6.17
C LYS A 71 -15.75 -7.28 5.22
N LEU A 72 -16.60 -8.30 5.21
CA LEU A 72 -17.81 -8.35 4.40
C LEU A 72 -18.98 -7.62 5.10
N GLY A 73 -20.03 -7.32 4.34
CA GLY A 73 -21.30 -6.78 4.81
C GLY A 73 -21.51 -5.29 4.54
N TYR A 74 -20.50 -4.54 4.15
CA TYR A 74 -20.65 -3.13 3.79
C TYR A 74 -19.61 -2.68 2.76
N SER A 75 -19.92 -1.61 2.05
CA SER A 75 -19.01 -0.90 1.17
C SER A 75 -18.78 0.52 1.67
N THR A 76 -17.65 1.09 1.36
CA THR A 76 -17.29 2.47 1.69
C THR A 76 -16.94 3.26 0.44
N ASP A 77 -17.02 4.56 0.51
CA ASP A 77 -16.67 5.48 -0.59
C ASP A 77 -15.19 5.43 -0.98
N THR A 78 -14.31 5.14 0.00
CA THR A 78 -12.86 4.97 -0.24
C THR A 78 -12.48 3.54 -0.62
N GLN A 79 -13.40 2.56 -0.54
CA GLN A 79 -13.17 1.13 -0.71
C GLN A 79 -12.18 0.54 0.33
N ASP A 80 -12.00 1.22 1.45
CA ASP A 80 -11.23 0.76 2.60
C ASP A 80 -11.96 1.10 3.92
N ILE A 81 -11.40 0.66 5.04
CA ILE A 81 -11.99 0.84 6.38
C ILE A 81 -12.09 2.30 6.83
N THR A 82 -11.42 3.24 6.16
CA THR A 82 -11.36 4.65 6.57
C THR A 82 -12.50 5.49 5.99
N GLY A 83 -13.21 4.95 4.98
CA GLY A 83 -14.30 5.65 4.30
C GLY A 83 -15.63 5.61 5.03
N MET A 84 -16.58 6.44 4.54
CA MET A 84 -17.98 6.41 4.99
C MET A 84 -18.69 5.22 4.35
N VAL A 85 -19.53 4.54 5.13
CA VAL A 85 -20.35 3.43 4.64
C VAL A 85 -21.36 3.95 3.61
N THR A 86 -21.32 3.40 2.41
CA THR A 86 -22.21 3.75 1.30
C THR A 86 -23.30 2.71 1.05
N ALA A 87 -23.07 1.47 1.45
CA ALA A 87 -24.05 0.40 1.36
C ALA A 87 -23.78 -0.67 2.41
N GLU A 88 -24.85 -1.26 2.91
CA GLU A 88 -24.82 -2.40 3.84
C GLU A 88 -25.64 -3.55 3.28
N LYS A 89 -25.21 -4.78 3.56
CA LYS A 89 -25.91 -6.01 3.19
C LYS A 89 -25.59 -7.10 4.20
N ASP A 90 -26.62 -7.86 4.56
CA ASP A 90 -26.43 -9.04 5.41
C ASP A 90 -25.48 -10.05 4.76
N VAL A 91 -24.54 -10.54 5.55
CA VAL A 91 -23.60 -11.55 5.10
C VAL A 91 -24.25 -12.92 5.26
N VAL A 92 -24.54 -13.57 4.14
CA VAL A 92 -24.98 -14.96 4.14
C VAL A 92 -23.83 -15.90 4.47
N PRO A 93 -24.08 -17.06 5.12
CA PRO A 93 -23.03 -18.04 5.36
C PRO A 93 -22.35 -18.48 4.05
N PHE A 94 -21.05 -18.59 4.06
CA PHE A 94 -20.23 -19.05 2.94
C PHE A 94 -19.10 -19.97 3.46
N ASP A 95 -18.58 -20.79 2.56
CA ASP A 95 -17.45 -21.66 2.85
C ASP A 95 -16.16 -21.19 2.16
N LYS A 96 -15.04 -21.83 2.51
CA LYS A 96 -13.73 -21.53 1.95
C LYS A 96 -13.70 -21.74 0.43
N THR A 97 -14.38 -22.76 -0.09
CA THR A 97 -14.40 -23.10 -1.51
C THR A 97 -15.03 -21.98 -2.34
N GLN A 98 -16.11 -21.38 -1.82
CA GLN A 98 -16.78 -20.25 -2.45
C GLN A 98 -15.87 -19.01 -2.47
N VAL A 99 -15.16 -18.73 -1.38
CA VAL A 99 -14.18 -17.64 -1.33
C VAL A 99 -13.05 -17.86 -2.34
N GLU A 100 -12.48 -19.05 -2.39
CA GLU A 100 -11.41 -19.39 -3.33
C GLU A 100 -11.86 -19.30 -4.80
N ALA A 101 -13.11 -19.65 -5.10
CA ALA A 101 -13.68 -19.52 -6.43
C ALA A 101 -13.74 -18.06 -6.86
N VAL A 102 -14.25 -17.18 -6.00
CA VAL A 102 -14.30 -15.74 -6.27
C VAL A 102 -12.90 -15.13 -6.40
N LEU A 103 -11.97 -15.48 -5.53
CA LEU A 103 -10.60 -14.97 -5.59
C LEU A 103 -9.88 -15.33 -6.90
N LYS A 104 -10.20 -16.49 -7.51
CA LYS A 104 -9.65 -16.89 -8.82
C LYS A 104 -10.05 -15.93 -9.94
N GLU A 105 -11.20 -15.26 -9.85
CA GLU A 105 -11.65 -14.29 -10.85
C GLU A 105 -10.77 -13.03 -10.90
N PHE A 106 -10.01 -12.76 -9.82
CA PHE A 106 -9.09 -11.64 -9.73
C PHE A 106 -7.67 -11.96 -10.20
N LEU A 107 -7.42 -13.21 -10.62
CA LEU A 107 -6.11 -13.57 -11.15
C LEU A 107 -5.93 -13.07 -12.60
N GLY A 108 -4.71 -12.66 -12.91
CA GLY A 108 -4.35 -12.19 -14.25
C GLY A 108 -4.67 -10.71 -14.48
N LYS A 109 -5.06 -10.36 -15.69
CA LYS A 109 -5.37 -8.98 -16.07
C LYS A 109 -6.85 -8.69 -15.82
N SER A 110 -7.15 -7.71 -15.02
CA SER A 110 -8.50 -7.21 -14.77
C SER A 110 -8.60 -5.71 -15.07
N GLN A 111 -9.78 -5.26 -15.45
CA GLN A 111 -10.06 -3.83 -15.54
C GLN A 111 -10.57 -3.35 -14.19
N GLN A 112 -10.02 -2.25 -13.70
CA GLN A 112 -10.42 -1.67 -12.43
C GLN A 112 -10.81 -0.20 -12.65
N LEU A 113 -11.89 0.22 -11.98
CA LEU A 113 -12.23 1.62 -11.83
C LEU A 113 -11.69 2.07 -10.46
N PRO A 114 -10.62 2.88 -10.42
CA PRO A 114 -10.08 3.34 -9.14
C PRO A 114 -11.07 4.27 -8.45
N PRO A 115 -11.14 4.28 -7.12
CA PRO A 115 -11.88 5.31 -6.38
C PRO A 115 -11.28 6.68 -6.68
N MET A 116 -12.13 7.69 -6.80
CA MET A 116 -11.70 9.08 -7.04
C MET A 116 -11.32 9.78 -5.73
#